data_b2f112c904ac94a441436b516e0ba551
#
_entry.id   b2f112c904ac94a441436b516e0ba551
#
_cell.length_a   1.000
_cell.length_b   1.000
_cell.length_c   1.000
_cell.angle_alpha   90.00
_cell.angle_beta   90.00
_cell.angle_gamma   90.00
#
_symmetry.space_group_name_H-M   'P 1'
#
loop_
_entity.id
_entity.type
_entity.pdbx_description
1 polymer ?
#
loop_
_entity_poly.entity_id
_entity_poly.type
_entity_poly.pdbx_seq_one_letter_code
_entity_poly.pdbx_strand_id
1 'polypeptide(L)'
;MCIRDRMNLPRALGLIVFLGTIIIQGYGCIRLGWSFPQIAAIYVIMGMLLALIFRIGPSEACQMFCQGAVRVFAAAFAVGMAQAVVVLMNQSCIMDTIVHGMAVLLENKSAILALLIIFVFVTLFNFLVVSGSGKAVIVMPILQPLGEILHINQQVLVLAYQYGDGITNSFWPGSSLVQLSMCGVDYLSLIHISEPTRRR
;
A
#
# COMPACT_ATOMS: atom_id res chain seq x y z
N MET A 1 -9.75 -30.63 -11.75
CA MET A 1 -10.55 -30.31 -12.95
C MET A 1 -9.77 -29.26 -13.72
N CYS A 2 -8.95 -29.68 -14.73
CA CYS A 2 -8.18 -28.72 -15.55
C CYS A 2 -9.15 -28.01 -16.50
N ILE A 3 -9.50 -26.78 -16.19
CA ILE A 3 -10.20 -25.88 -17.11
C ILE A 3 -9.17 -25.47 -18.16
N ARG A 4 -9.17 -26.18 -19.29
CA ARG A 4 -8.44 -25.80 -20.50
C ARG A 4 -9.25 -24.68 -21.17
N ASP A 5 -9.18 -23.50 -20.58
CA ASP A 5 -9.90 -22.33 -21.04
C ASP A 5 -9.21 -21.83 -22.32
N ARG A 6 -9.86 -22.03 -23.47
CA ARG A 6 -9.36 -21.52 -24.75
C ARG A 6 -9.45 -20.00 -24.73
N MET A 7 -8.36 -19.33 -25.09
CA MET A 7 -8.33 -17.87 -25.28
C MET A 7 -9.29 -17.50 -26.41
N ASN A 8 -10.44 -16.93 -26.04
CA ASN A 8 -11.40 -16.37 -26.99
C ASN A 8 -11.01 -14.91 -27.30
N LEU A 9 -11.37 -14.43 -28.49
CA LEU A 9 -11.08 -13.06 -28.94
C LEU A 9 -11.43 -11.98 -27.91
N PRO A 10 -12.62 -11.97 -27.27
CA PRO A 10 -12.95 -10.96 -26.26
C PRO A 10 -12.05 -11.04 -25.01
N ARG A 11 -11.61 -12.24 -24.62
CA ARG A 11 -10.67 -12.40 -23.50
C ARG A 11 -9.28 -11.87 -23.83
N ALA A 12 -8.81 -12.11 -25.05
CA ALA A 12 -7.52 -11.56 -25.52
C ALA A 12 -7.57 -10.03 -25.59
N LEU A 13 -8.66 -9.46 -26.10
CA LEU A 13 -8.86 -8.00 -26.12
C LEU A 13 -8.94 -7.42 -24.69
N GLY A 14 -9.65 -8.08 -23.77
CA GLY A 14 -9.72 -7.66 -22.37
C GLY A 14 -8.35 -7.65 -21.70
N LEU A 15 -7.52 -8.65 -21.98
CA LEU A 15 -6.14 -8.68 -21.47
C LEU A 15 -5.28 -7.57 -22.04
N ILE A 16 -5.41 -7.26 -23.35
CA ILE A 16 -4.70 -6.16 -23.99
C ILE A 16 -5.10 -4.82 -23.38
N VAL A 17 -6.40 -4.59 -23.14
CA VAL A 17 -6.88 -3.36 -22.49
C VAL A 17 -6.33 -3.25 -21.07
N PHE A 18 -6.33 -4.34 -20.30
CA PHE A 18 -5.79 -4.37 -18.96
C PHE A 18 -4.28 -4.03 -18.92
N LEU A 19 -3.48 -4.72 -19.74
CA LEU A 19 -2.04 -4.46 -19.82
C LEU A 19 -1.74 -3.07 -20.36
N GLY A 20 -2.49 -2.61 -21.37
CA GLY A 20 -2.40 -1.25 -21.92
C GLY A 20 -2.66 -0.20 -20.85
N THR A 21 -3.66 -0.40 -19.99
CA THR A 21 -3.96 0.52 -18.89
C THR A 21 -2.81 0.61 -17.90
N ILE A 22 -2.16 -0.52 -17.54
CA ILE A 22 -0.99 -0.53 -16.66
C ILE A 22 0.18 0.26 -17.27
N ILE A 23 0.44 0.06 -18.57
CA ILE A 23 1.51 0.77 -19.27
C ILE A 23 1.22 2.28 -19.31
N ILE A 24 0.00 2.68 -19.65
CA ILE A 24 -0.41 4.09 -19.70
C ILE A 24 -0.33 4.72 -18.31
N GLN A 25 -0.74 4.01 -17.26
CA GLN A 25 -0.61 4.46 -15.87
C GLN A 25 0.85 4.69 -15.51
N GLY A 26 1.73 3.71 -15.81
CA GLY A 26 3.17 3.84 -15.54
C GLY A 26 3.77 5.05 -16.26
N TYR A 27 3.46 5.25 -17.54
CA TYR A 27 3.89 6.43 -18.29
C TYR A 27 3.32 7.73 -17.71
N GLY A 28 2.03 7.73 -17.36
CA GLY A 28 1.35 8.89 -16.76
C GLY A 28 1.96 9.31 -15.42
N CYS A 29 2.28 8.34 -14.56
CA CYS A 29 2.93 8.63 -13.27
C CYS A 29 4.36 9.17 -13.44
N ILE A 30 5.16 8.56 -14.34
CA ILE A 30 6.59 8.90 -14.50
C ILE A 30 6.77 10.21 -15.29
N ARG A 31 6.01 10.40 -16.38
CA ARG A 31 6.22 11.52 -17.32
C ARG A 31 5.26 12.68 -17.12
N LEU A 32 4.02 12.41 -16.73
CA LEU A 32 2.96 13.41 -16.62
C LEU A 32 2.64 13.79 -15.16
N GLY A 33 3.28 13.12 -14.17
CA GLY A 33 3.05 13.41 -12.76
C GLY A 33 1.61 13.14 -12.30
N TRP A 34 0.97 12.10 -12.84
CA TRP A 34 -0.41 11.78 -12.49
C TRP A 34 -0.57 11.52 -10.99
N SER A 35 -1.60 12.12 -10.43
CA SER A 35 -2.04 11.91 -9.05
C SER A 35 -3.21 10.92 -8.97
N PHE A 36 -3.68 10.62 -7.75
CA PHE A 36 -4.75 9.64 -7.53
C PHE A 36 -6.03 9.85 -8.36
N PRO A 37 -6.54 11.09 -8.60
CA PRO A 37 -7.73 11.28 -9.42
C PRO A 37 -7.57 10.82 -10.88
N GLN A 38 -6.43 11.08 -11.51
CA GLN A 38 -6.17 10.65 -12.88
C GLN A 38 -6.04 9.13 -12.98
N ILE A 39 -5.38 8.51 -11.97
CA ILE A 39 -5.28 7.07 -11.86
C ILE A 39 -6.67 6.44 -11.69
N ALA A 40 -7.51 7.00 -10.83
CA ALA A 40 -8.88 6.52 -10.66
C ALA A 40 -9.69 6.64 -11.97
N ALA A 41 -9.56 7.76 -12.69
CA ALA A 41 -10.25 7.99 -13.95
C ALA A 41 -9.89 6.94 -15.02
N ILE A 42 -8.59 6.59 -15.16
CA ILE A 42 -8.18 5.58 -16.15
C ILE A 42 -8.73 4.19 -15.84
N TYR A 43 -8.86 3.83 -14.55
CA TYR A 43 -9.47 2.55 -14.16
C TYR A 43 -10.98 2.51 -14.43
N VAL A 44 -11.69 3.64 -14.27
CA VAL A 44 -13.10 3.74 -14.65
C VAL A 44 -13.25 3.58 -16.16
N ILE A 45 -12.40 4.24 -16.95
CA ILE A 45 -12.39 4.12 -18.42
C ILE A 45 -12.11 2.65 -18.82
N MET A 46 -11.13 2.02 -18.18
CA MET A 46 -10.84 0.59 -18.38
C MET A 46 -12.07 -0.28 -18.12
N GLY A 47 -12.78 -0.05 -17.01
CA GLY A 47 -14.01 -0.77 -16.68
C GLY A 47 -15.09 -0.62 -17.73
N MET A 48 -15.29 0.60 -18.26
CA MET A 48 -16.25 0.86 -19.34
C MET A 48 -15.84 0.18 -20.64
N LEU A 49 -14.57 0.20 -21.02
CA LEU A 49 -14.06 -0.49 -22.19
C LEU A 49 -14.25 -2.00 -22.10
N LEU A 50 -13.98 -2.59 -20.94
CA LEU A 50 -14.19 -4.00 -20.69
C LEU A 50 -15.68 -4.36 -20.77
N ALA A 51 -16.57 -3.53 -20.21
CA ALA A 51 -18.01 -3.74 -20.32
C ALA A 51 -18.48 -3.75 -21.79
N LEU A 52 -17.95 -2.87 -22.63
CA LEU A 52 -18.22 -2.85 -24.05
C LEU A 52 -17.71 -4.10 -24.79
N ILE A 53 -16.46 -4.52 -24.51
CA ILE A 53 -15.86 -5.72 -25.13
C ILE A 53 -16.66 -6.99 -24.80
N PHE A 54 -17.06 -7.11 -23.53
CA PHE A 54 -17.83 -8.26 -23.07
C PHE A 54 -19.33 -8.12 -23.29
N ARG A 55 -19.78 -7.02 -23.92
CA ARG A 55 -21.20 -6.71 -24.22
C ARG A 55 -22.10 -6.74 -22.97
N ILE A 56 -21.57 -6.27 -21.86
CA ILE A 56 -22.29 -6.14 -20.59
C ILE A 56 -23.22 -4.91 -20.69
N GLY A 57 -24.48 -5.07 -20.32
CA GLY A 57 -25.42 -3.96 -20.31
C GLY A 57 -25.07 -2.88 -19.29
N PRO A 58 -25.44 -1.59 -19.52
CA PRO A 58 -25.10 -0.50 -18.60
C PRO A 58 -25.59 -0.71 -17.17
N SER A 59 -26.81 -1.27 -17.02
CA SER A 59 -27.38 -1.58 -15.69
C SER A 59 -26.57 -2.66 -14.96
N GLU A 60 -26.17 -3.69 -15.67
CA GLU A 60 -25.36 -4.78 -15.13
C GLU A 60 -23.95 -4.29 -14.78
N ALA A 61 -23.32 -3.48 -15.63
CA ALA A 61 -22.02 -2.87 -15.36
C ALA A 61 -22.06 -2.00 -14.10
N CYS A 62 -23.11 -1.18 -13.92
CA CYS A 62 -23.30 -0.41 -12.70
C CYS A 62 -23.46 -1.30 -11.46
N GLN A 63 -24.24 -2.39 -11.55
CA GLN A 63 -24.40 -3.33 -10.45
C GLN A 63 -23.08 -4.00 -10.07
N MET A 64 -22.30 -4.45 -11.04
CA MET A 64 -20.97 -5.04 -10.81
C MET A 64 -20.02 -4.04 -10.14
N PHE A 65 -20.04 -2.77 -10.58
CA PHE A 65 -19.25 -1.69 -9.96
C PHE A 65 -19.67 -1.46 -8.50
N CYS A 66 -20.97 -1.35 -8.22
CA CYS A 66 -21.49 -1.18 -6.86
C CYS A 66 -21.14 -2.37 -5.96
N GLN A 67 -21.22 -3.61 -6.46
CA GLN A 67 -20.82 -4.79 -5.70
C GLN A 67 -19.32 -4.77 -5.38
N GLY A 68 -18.49 -4.34 -6.34
CA GLY A 68 -17.05 -4.13 -6.11
C GLY A 68 -16.80 -3.07 -5.03
N ALA A 69 -17.48 -1.92 -5.11
CA ALA A 69 -17.37 -0.83 -4.15
C ALA A 69 -17.74 -1.27 -2.72
N VAL A 70 -18.82 -2.05 -2.56
CA VAL A 70 -19.23 -2.59 -1.26
C VAL A 70 -18.14 -3.47 -0.64
N ARG A 71 -17.48 -4.31 -1.45
CA ARG A 71 -16.40 -5.18 -0.95
C ARG A 71 -15.19 -4.41 -0.43
N VAL A 72 -14.89 -3.26 -1.02
CA VAL A 72 -13.73 -2.42 -0.65
C VAL A 72 -14.11 -1.39 0.42
N PHE A 73 -15.40 -1.17 0.68
CA PHE A 73 -15.87 -0.11 1.58
C PHE A 73 -15.27 -0.18 2.98
N ALA A 74 -15.26 -1.35 3.61
CA ALA A 74 -14.71 -1.53 4.96
C ALA A 74 -13.22 -1.15 5.03
N ALA A 75 -12.47 -1.54 4.00
CA ALA A 75 -11.05 -1.22 3.89
C ALA A 75 -10.83 0.28 3.64
N ALA A 76 -11.60 0.90 2.74
CA ALA A 76 -11.54 2.33 2.47
C ALA A 76 -11.87 3.15 3.73
N PHE A 77 -12.88 2.72 4.50
CA PHE A 77 -13.27 3.34 5.77
C PHE A 77 -12.15 3.23 6.81
N ALA A 78 -11.53 2.05 6.96
CA ALA A 78 -10.41 1.84 7.87
C ALA A 78 -9.21 2.74 7.54
N VAL A 79 -8.87 2.87 6.24
CA VAL A 79 -7.82 3.79 5.77
C VAL A 79 -8.17 5.25 6.07
N GLY A 80 -9.43 5.64 5.87
CA GLY A 80 -9.91 6.99 6.22
C GLY A 80 -9.78 7.30 7.70
N MET A 81 -10.15 6.34 8.58
CA MET A 81 -10.00 6.48 10.03
C MET A 81 -8.52 6.56 10.45
N ALA A 82 -7.66 5.72 9.87
CA ALA A 82 -6.22 5.79 10.11
C ALA A 82 -5.64 7.16 9.70
N GLN A 83 -6.08 7.70 8.57
CA GLN A 83 -5.65 9.04 8.13
C GLN A 83 -6.14 10.15 9.07
N ALA A 84 -7.34 10.03 9.63
CA ALA A 84 -7.81 10.98 10.65
C ALA A 84 -6.91 10.99 11.90
N VAL A 85 -6.45 9.82 12.35
CA VAL A 85 -5.47 9.72 13.45
C VAL A 85 -4.18 10.45 13.10
N VAL A 86 -3.64 10.26 11.88
CA VAL A 86 -2.43 10.96 11.42
C VAL A 86 -2.61 12.48 11.43
N VAL A 87 -3.76 12.98 10.98
CA VAL A 87 -4.07 14.43 11.01
C VAL A 87 -4.09 14.95 12.44
N LEU A 88 -4.72 14.25 13.38
CA LEU A 88 -4.74 14.61 14.79
C LEU A 88 -3.33 14.61 15.42
N MET A 89 -2.52 13.61 15.12
CA MET A 89 -1.13 13.53 15.59
C MET A 89 -0.27 14.70 15.07
N ASN A 90 -0.47 15.08 13.80
CA ASN A 90 0.23 16.25 13.22
C ASN A 90 -0.21 17.55 13.88
N GLN A 91 -1.53 17.77 14.07
CA GLN A 91 -2.05 18.98 14.71
C GLN A 91 -1.61 19.11 16.19
N SER A 92 -1.42 17.99 16.87
CA SER A 92 -0.98 17.93 18.27
C SER A 92 0.55 17.94 18.42
N CYS A 93 1.32 18.07 17.33
CA CYS A 93 2.81 17.97 17.32
C CYS A 93 3.36 16.67 17.92
N ILE A 94 2.52 15.64 18.09
CA ILE A 94 2.93 14.33 18.58
C ILE A 94 3.85 13.64 17.56
N MET A 95 3.59 13.83 16.28
CA MET A 95 4.38 13.29 15.20
C MET A 95 5.83 13.74 15.28
N ASP A 96 6.05 15.05 15.46
CA ASP A 96 7.38 15.65 15.60
C ASP A 96 8.10 15.11 16.84
N THR A 97 7.37 14.93 17.95
CA THR A 97 7.91 14.37 19.19
C THR A 97 8.39 12.92 18.99
N ILE A 98 7.62 12.09 18.30
CA ILE A 98 7.99 10.71 18.02
C ILE A 98 9.24 10.65 17.14
N VAL A 99 9.29 11.47 16.07
CA VAL A 99 10.41 11.47 15.14
C VAL A 99 11.66 12.07 15.78
N HIS A 100 11.51 13.10 16.61
CA HIS A 100 12.62 13.64 17.40
C HIS A 100 13.17 12.60 18.40
N GLY A 101 12.29 11.88 19.10
CA GLY A 101 12.70 10.80 19.99
C GLY A 101 13.50 9.71 19.28
N MET A 102 13.11 9.36 18.03
CA MET A 102 13.89 8.45 17.20
C MET A 102 15.28 9.04 16.86
N ALA A 103 15.37 10.31 16.48
CA ALA A 103 16.64 10.96 16.17
C ALA A 103 17.61 10.91 17.35
N VAL A 104 17.13 11.20 18.56
CA VAL A 104 17.91 11.10 19.81
C VAL A 104 18.39 9.68 20.06
N LEU A 105 17.56 8.66 19.80
CA LEU A 105 17.98 7.26 19.94
C LEU A 105 19.08 6.86 18.96
N LEU A 106 19.17 7.53 17.81
CA LEU A 106 20.17 7.25 16.77
C LEU A 106 21.50 7.96 17.01
N GLU A 107 21.52 9.02 17.81
CA GLU A 107 22.75 9.76 18.14
C GLU A 107 23.80 8.82 18.74
N ASN A 108 25.03 8.97 18.30
CA ASN A 108 26.20 8.22 18.79
C ASN A 108 26.11 6.69 18.63
N LYS A 109 25.27 6.17 17.76
CA LYS A 109 25.18 4.74 17.47
C LYS A 109 26.06 4.34 16.27
N SER A 110 26.52 3.09 16.26
CA SER A 110 27.19 2.55 15.08
C SER A 110 26.19 2.47 13.90
N ALA A 111 26.69 2.55 12.66
CA ALA A 111 25.86 2.51 11.45
C ALA A 111 24.91 1.31 11.40
N ILE A 112 25.41 0.12 11.80
CA ILE A 112 24.60 -1.11 11.81
C ILE A 112 23.46 -1.02 12.85
N LEU A 113 23.78 -0.55 14.06
CA LEU A 113 22.78 -0.40 15.11
C LEU A 113 21.74 0.67 14.77
N ALA A 114 22.17 1.77 14.14
CA ALA A 114 21.28 2.80 13.65
C ALA A 114 20.29 2.26 12.60
N LEU A 115 20.76 1.46 11.63
CA LEU A 115 19.91 0.82 10.62
C LEU A 115 18.89 -0.14 11.25
N LEU A 116 19.28 -0.90 12.26
CA LEU A 116 18.37 -1.79 12.99
C LEU A 116 17.30 -0.99 13.76
N ILE A 117 17.71 0.09 14.42
CA ILE A 117 16.77 0.98 15.14
C ILE A 117 15.78 1.59 14.15
N ILE A 118 16.24 2.08 13.00
CA ILE A 118 15.39 2.64 11.95
C ILE A 118 14.38 1.58 11.45
N PHE A 119 14.86 0.38 11.17
CA PHE A 119 14.01 -0.73 10.73
C PHE A 119 12.90 -1.03 11.76
N VAL A 120 13.27 -1.20 13.03
CA VAL A 120 12.30 -1.49 14.11
C VAL A 120 11.35 -0.31 14.32
N PHE A 121 11.87 0.93 14.32
CA PHE A 121 11.05 2.12 14.46
C PHE A 121 10.00 2.21 13.33
N VAL A 122 10.43 2.07 12.07
CA VAL A 122 9.52 2.15 10.91
C VAL A 122 8.49 1.02 10.97
N THR A 123 8.91 -0.18 11.39
CA THR A 123 8.02 -1.33 11.60
C THR A 123 6.91 -1.02 12.60
N LEU A 124 7.23 -0.44 13.76
CA LEU A 124 6.25 -0.05 14.77
C LEU A 124 5.43 1.16 14.33
N PHE A 125 6.09 2.14 13.70
CA PHE A 125 5.44 3.36 13.22
C PHE A 125 4.42 3.08 12.11
N ASN A 126 4.61 2.02 11.34
CA ASN A 126 3.67 1.57 10.31
C ASN A 126 2.30 1.15 10.88
N PHE A 127 2.23 0.81 12.16
CA PHE A 127 0.95 0.57 12.84
C PHE A 127 0.11 1.85 12.95
N LEU A 128 0.76 3.00 13.19
CA LEU A 128 0.10 4.30 13.33
C LEU A 128 -0.14 4.98 11.98
N VAL A 129 0.86 4.93 11.10
CA VAL A 129 0.85 5.61 9.80
C VAL A 129 1.02 4.58 8.69
N VAL A 130 -0.10 4.11 8.15
CA VAL A 130 -0.14 3.06 7.12
C VAL A 130 0.40 3.54 5.78
N SER A 131 0.32 4.85 5.47
CA SER A 131 0.79 5.43 4.21
C SER A 131 2.32 5.48 4.17
N GLY A 132 2.95 4.64 3.35
CA GLY A 132 4.41 4.63 3.16
C GLY A 132 4.94 5.97 2.62
N SER A 133 4.29 6.57 1.62
CA SER A 133 4.68 7.88 1.08
C SER A 133 4.45 9.03 2.07
N GLY A 134 3.31 9.04 2.76
CA GLY A 134 3.01 10.04 3.79
C GLY A 134 4.01 10.00 4.95
N LYS A 135 4.36 8.80 5.39
CA LYS A 135 5.38 8.56 6.40
C LYS A 135 6.78 9.01 5.94
N ALA A 136 7.14 8.72 4.68
CA ALA A 136 8.42 9.12 4.11
C ALA A 136 8.62 10.65 4.12
N VAL A 137 7.58 11.41 3.79
CA VAL A 137 7.63 12.89 3.79
C VAL A 137 7.99 13.45 5.16
N ILE A 138 7.58 12.77 6.23
CA ILE A 138 7.83 13.22 7.61
C ILE A 138 9.19 12.72 8.12
N VAL A 139 9.51 11.46 7.83
CA VAL A 139 10.66 10.77 8.45
C VAL A 139 11.95 10.99 7.65
N MET A 140 11.91 11.02 6.32
CA MET A 140 13.11 11.13 5.48
C MET A 140 13.90 12.44 5.67
N PRO A 141 13.27 13.62 5.82
CA PRO A 141 14.01 14.85 6.06
C PRO A 141 14.90 14.80 7.32
N ILE A 142 14.60 13.91 8.26
CA ILE A 142 15.38 13.73 9.49
C ILE A 142 16.39 12.59 9.34
N LEU A 143 15.96 11.46 8.73
CA LEU A 143 16.84 10.32 8.54
C LEU A 143 17.99 10.60 7.59
N GLN A 144 17.77 11.39 6.53
CA GLN A 144 18.78 11.65 5.51
C GLN A 144 19.99 12.40 6.06
N PRO A 145 19.86 13.56 6.74
CA PRO A 145 21.00 14.24 7.36
C PRO A 145 21.67 13.39 8.44
N LEU A 146 20.89 12.64 9.22
CA LEU A 146 21.43 11.78 10.26
C LEU A 146 22.24 10.61 9.67
N GLY A 147 21.80 10.05 8.54
CA GLY A 147 22.54 9.05 7.79
C GLY A 147 23.88 9.57 7.27
N GLU A 148 23.95 10.84 6.85
CA GLU A 148 25.17 11.51 6.44
C GLU A 148 26.14 11.65 7.62
N ILE A 149 25.67 12.09 8.78
CA ILE A 149 26.47 12.22 10.01
C ILE A 149 27.02 10.87 10.45
N LEU A 150 26.24 9.82 10.36
CA LEU A 150 26.62 8.45 10.73
C LEU A 150 27.42 7.72 9.62
N HIS A 151 27.76 8.40 8.51
CA HIS A 151 28.42 7.83 7.35
C HIS A 151 27.73 6.59 6.78
N ILE A 152 26.39 6.55 6.84
CA ILE A 152 25.57 5.48 6.26
C ILE A 152 25.29 5.79 4.79
N ASN A 153 25.48 4.80 3.93
CA ASN A 153 25.09 4.93 2.52
C ASN A 153 23.57 5.18 2.44
N GLN A 154 23.16 6.25 1.74
CA GLN A 154 21.77 6.68 1.63
C GLN A 154 20.86 5.60 1.01
N GLN A 155 21.37 4.76 0.11
CA GLN A 155 20.61 3.63 -0.45
C GLN A 155 20.31 2.58 0.62
N VAL A 156 21.27 2.28 1.50
CA VAL A 156 21.08 1.32 2.60
C VAL A 156 20.10 1.88 3.63
N LEU A 157 20.15 3.19 3.90
CA LEU A 157 19.19 3.87 4.76
C LEU A 157 17.75 3.74 4.23
N VAL A 158 17.56 4.04 2.94
CA VAL A 158 16.26 3.91 2.27
C VAL A 158 15.79 2.45 2.26
N LEU A 159 16.68 1.48 2.07
CA LEU A 159 16.34 0.06 2.16
C LEU A 159 15.89 -0.34 3.56
N ALA A 160 16.56 0.11 4.61
CA ALA A 160 16.15 -0.17 5.99
C ALA A 160 14.75 0.40 6.29
N TYR A 161 14.47 1.63 5.82
CA TYR A 161 13.14 2.22 5.87
C TYR A 161 12.11 1.39 5.11
N GLN A 162 12.43 1.03 3.85
CA GLN A 162 11.51 0.31 2.96
C GLN A 162 11.19 -1.10 3.47
N TYR A 163 12.17 -1.81 4.03
CA TYR A 163 11.93 -3.12 4.62
C TYR A 163 11.10 -3.04 5.90
N GLY A 164 11.34 -2.02 6.73
CA GLY A 164 10.51 -1.77 7.91
C GLY A 164 9.04 -1.48 7.56
N ASP A 165 8.81 -0.74 6.47
CA ASP A 165 7.48 -0.49 5.93
C ASP A 165 6.87 -1.74 5.28
N GLY A 166 7.60 -2.40 4.41
CA GLY A 166 7.10 -3.48 3.56
C GLY A 166 6.74 -4.75 4.33
N ILE A 167 7.57 -5.17 5.29
CA ILE A 167 7.36 -6.42 6.02
C ILE A 167 6.05 -6.41 6.83
N THR A 168 5.69 -5.26 7.35
CA THR A 168 4.50 -5.09 8.18
C THR A 168 3.21 -4.93 7.40
N ASN A 169 3.29 -4.64 6.10
CA ASN A 169 2.12 -4.55 5.22
C ASN A 169 1.36 -5.87 5.10
N SER A 170 2.01 -7.00 5.41
CA SER A 170 1.38 -8.32 5.43
C SER A 170 0.67 -8.65 6.75
N PHE A 171 1.04 -7.99 7.85
CA PHE A 171 0.55 -8.32 9.20
C PHE A 171 -0.32 -7.22 9.81
N TRP A 172 0.01 -5.94 9.57
CA TRP A 172 -0.74 -4.84 10.14
C TRP A 172 -2.10 -4.66 9.46
N PRO A 173 -3.17 -4.41 10.23
CA PRO A 173 -4.53 -4.37 9.70
C PRO A 173 -4.75 -3.33 8.60
N GLY A 174 -3.95 -2.28 8.54
CA GLY A 174 -4.12 -1.18 7.59
C GLY A 174 -4.07 -1.61 6.13
N SER A 175 -3.02 -2.29 5.70
CA SER A 175 -2.88 -2.77 4.30
C SER A 175 -3.41 -4.18 4.10
N SER A 176 -3.26 -5.07 5.09
CA SER A 176 -3.74 -6.45 4.98
C SER A 176 -5.26 -6.54 4.93
N LEU A 177 -6.00 -5.69 5.64
CA LEU A 177 -7.47 -5.62 5.53
C LEU A 177 -7.95 -5.29 4.12
N VAL A 178 -7.25 -4.38 3.42
CA VAL A 178 -7.57 -4.06 2.02
C VAL A 178 -7.42 -5.30 1.13
N GLN A 179 -6.27 -5.97 1.22
CA GLN A 179 -5.96 -7.15 0.41
C GLN A 179 -6.93 -8.31 0.69
N LEU A 180 -7.21 -8.59 1.97
CA LEU A 180 -8.09 -9.67 2.38
C LEU A 180 -9.55 -9.40 2.02
N SER A 181 -10.02 -8.15 2.16
CA SER A 181 -11.38 -7.78 1.76
C SER A 181 -11.60 -7.98 0.26
N MET A 182 -10.57 -7.70 -0.56
CA MET A 182 -10.61 -7.96 -2.01
C MET A 182 -10.65 -9.45 -2.32
N CYS A 183 -9.96 -10.28 -1.52
CA CYS A 183 -9.96 -11.74 -1.66
C CYS A 183 -11.20 -12.41 -1.05
N GLY A 184 -12.02 -11.69 -0.30
CA GLY A 184 -13.18 -12.25 0.42
C GLY A 184 -12.78 -13.18 1.56
N VAL A 185 -11.62 -12.96 2.17
CA VAL A 185 -11.07 -13.74 3.30
C VAL A 185 -11.11 -12.88 4.56
N ASP A 186 -11.54 -13.46 5.68
CA ASP A 186 -11.53 -12.78 6.98
C ASP A 186 -10.10 -12.61 7.52
N TYR A 187 -9.84 -11.45 8.14
CA TYR A 187 -8.53 -11.14 8.73
C TYR A 187 -8.10 -12.17 9.79
N LEU A 188 -9.03 -12.68 10.59
CA LEU A 188 -8.75 -13.72 11.57
C LEU A 188 -8.29 -15.03 10.92
N SER A 189 -8.78 -15.34 9.72
CA SER A 189 -8.32 -16.51 8.97
C SER A 189 -6.85 -16.41 8.58
N LEU A 190 -6.34 -15.22 8.28
CA LEU A 190 -4.93 -15.00 7.99
C LEU A 190 -4.05 -15.32 9.21
N ILE A 191 -4.47 -14.89 10.40
CA ILE A 191 -3.75 -15.16 11.66
C ILE A 191 -3.71 -16.65 11.93
N HIS A 192 -4.81 -17.38 11.72
CA HIS A 192 -4.87 -18.82 11.90
C HIS A 192 -4.08 -19.62 10.84
N ILE A 193 -3.92 -19.11 9.62
CA ILE A 193 -3.05 -19.74 8.60
C ILE A 193 -1.57 -19.62 8.98
N SER A 194 -1.18 -18.56 9.66
CA SER A 194 0.19 -18.37 10.13
C SER A 194 0.50 -19.14 11.43
N GLU A 195 -0.49 -19.65 12.13
CA GLU A 195 -0.26 -20.58 13.25
C GLU A 195 0.16 -21.96 12.74
N PRO A 196 1.27 -22.54 13.26
CA PRO A 196 1.64 -23.90 12.89
C PRO A 196 0.49 -24.85 13.28
N THR A 197 -0.11 -25.47 12.30
CA THR A 197 -1.19 -26.44 12.49
C THR A 197 -0.67 -27.52 13.44
N ARG A 198 -1.09 -27.50 14.70
CA ARG A 198 -0.94 -28.65 15.58
C ARG A 198 -1.77 -29.77 14.96
N ARG A 199 -1.10 -30.65 14.23
CA ARG A 199 -1.69 -31.94 13.83
C ARG A 199 -2.09 -32.66 15.14
N ARG A 200 -3.40 -32.81 15.33
CA ARG A 200 -3.92 -33.82 16.23
C ARG A 200 -3.88 -35.17 15.54
#